data_fa09d9786a6534c24101f1024e3eaf10
#
_entry.id   fa09d9786a6534c24101f1024e3eaf10
#
_cell.length_a   1.000
_cell.length_b   1.000
_cell.length_c   1.000
_cell.angle_alpha   90.00
_cell.angle_beta   90.00
_cell.angle_gamma   90.00
#
_symmetry.space_group_name_H-M   'P 1'
#
loop_
_entity.id
_entity.type
_entity.pdbx_description
1 polymer ?
#
loop_
_entity_poly.entity_id
_entity_poly.type
_entity_poly.pdbx_seq_one_letter_code
_entity_poly.pdbx_strand_id
1 'polypeptide(L)'
;MSKLKLTRETILDGSLRASAKSLLGPGVKFMTDEERARHIQEMLAATPRPDRVWVFGFGSLIWNPAFHHVERRTALVRGYHRQFCLWSKAGRGSPQSPGLMLALERGGSCHGVAYRIEAAKASTRKIISYSDNFRYNRLTPWSH
;
A
#
# COMPACT_ATOMS: atom_id res chain seq x y z
N MET A 1 17.99 5.57 18.36
CA MET A 1 17.34 4.61 17.42
C MET A 1 17.04 5.34 16.12
N SER A 2 17.70 4.97 15.06
CA SER A 2 17.49 5.59 13.74
C SER A 2 16.06 5.27 13.28
N LYS A 3 15.22 6.30 13.13
CA LYS A 3 13.89 6.14 12.51
C LYS A 3 14.10 5.70 11.06
N LEU A 4 13.78 4.47 10.75
CA LEU A 4 13.83 3.98 9.37
C LEU A 4 12.90 4.86 8.52
N LYS A 5 13.48 5.61 7.58
CA LYS A 5 12.67 6.43 6.67
C LYS A 5 12.02 5.50 5.65
N LEU A 6 10.75 5.72 5.38
CA LEU A 6 10.03 5.07 4.30
C LEU A 6 10.51 5.69 2.98
N THR A 7 11.52 5.07 2.37
CA THR A 7 12.05 5.45 1.06
C THR A 7 11.90 4.29 0.09
N ARG A 8 12.07 4.60 -1.19
CA ARG A 8 12.06 3.56 -2.23
C ARG A 8 13.16 2.52 -2.00
N GLU A 9 14.35 2.96 -1.63
CA GLU A 9 15.50 2.09 -1.36
C GLU A 9 15.18 1.12 -0.22
N THR A 10 14.67 1.62 0.91
CA THR A 10 14.34 0.79 2.08
C THR A 10 13.20 -0.20 1.84
N ILE A 11 12.33 0.07 0.85
CA ILE A 11 11.32 -0.88 0.39
C ILE A 11 11.96 -1.96 -0.49
N LEU A 12 12.82 -1.55 -1.43
CA LEU A 12 13.40 -2.47 -2.42
C LEU A 12 14.46 -3.40 -1.82
N ASP A 13 15.27 -2.91 -0.89
CA ASP A 13 16.30 -3.72 -0.20
C ASP A 13 15.73 -4.62 0.90
N GLY A 14 14.47 -4.39 1.31
CA GLY A 14 13.79 -5.16 2.34
C GLY A 14 14.14 -4.77 3.78
N SER A 15 14.98 -3.74 3.99
CA SER A 15 15.40 -3.29 5.33
C SER A 15 14.23 -2.83 6.18
N LEU A 16 13.24 -2.20 5.56
CA LEU A 16 12.01 -1.78 6.22
C LEU A 16 11.22 -2.98 6.78
N ARG A 17 11.16 -4.08 6.03
CA ARG A 17 10.48 -5.31 6.46
C ARG A 17 11.24 -6.02 7.57
N ALA A 18 12.56 -6.11 7.44
CA ALA A 18 13.41 -6.72 8.47
C ALA A 18 13.25 -5.98 9.80
N SER A 19 13.25 -4.66 9.77
CA SER A 19 13.03 -3.83 10.95
C SER A 19 11.63 -3.99 11.54
N ALA A 20 10.58 -4.02 10.69
CA ALA A 20 9.22 -4.27 11.17
C ALA A 20 9.09 -5.65 11.83
N LYS A 21 9.71 -6.68 11.25
CA LYS A 21 9.72 -8.04 11.80
C LYS A 21 10.45 -8.10 13.16
N SER A 22 11.57 -7.41 13.28
CA SER A 22 12.32 -7.30 14.52
C SER A 22 11.52 -6.59 15.64
N LEU A 23 10.79 -5.52 15.29
CA LEU A 23 10.01 -4.74 16.25
C LEU A 23 8.74 -5.47 16.75
N LEU A 24 8.13 -6.29 15.90
CA LEU A 24 6.88 -6.97 16.22
C LEU A 24 7.06 -8.33 16.92
N GLY A 25 8.28 -8.86 16.88
CA GLY A 25 8.61 -10.15 17.51
C GLY A 25 7.98 -11.37 16.83
N PRO A 26 8.20 -12.57 17.38
CA PRO A 26 7.85 -13.85 16.74
C PRO A 26 6.35 -14.14 16.64
N GLY A 27 5.51 -13.40 17.34
CA GLY A 27 4.05 -13.62 17.35
C GLY A 27 3.29 -13.03 16.15
N VAL A 28 3.95 -12.25 15.28
CA VAL A 28 3.31 -11.63 14.13
C VAL A 28 3.65 -12.39 12.85
N LYS A 29 2.62 -12.96 12.22
CA LYS A 29 2.77 -13.66 10.95
C LYS A 29 2.81 -12.65 9.80
N PHE A 30 3.95 -12.57 9.12
CA PHE A 30 4.10 -11.82 7.87
C PHE A 30 3.86 -12.75 6.68
N MET A 31 3.22 -12.24 5.64
CA MET A 31 3.14 -12.95 4.36
C MET A 31 4.54 -13.29 3.85
N THR A 32 4.74 -14.50 3.33
CA THR A 32 5.98 -14.87 2.64
C THR A 32 6.11 -14.12 1.32
N ASP A 33 7.28 -14.18 0.69
CA ASP A 33 7.48 -13.53 -0.62
C ASP A 33 6.67 -14.24 -1.71
N GLU A 34 6.48 -15.56 -1.59
CA GLU A 34 5.64 -16.38 -2.48
C GLU A 34 4.15 -16.05 -2.33
N GLU A 35 3.65 -15.96 -1.09
CA GLU A 35 2.26 -15.55 -0.81
C GLU A 35 1.97 -14.17 -1.38
N ARG A 36 2.93 -13.27 -1.25
CA ARG A 36 2.83 -11.90 -1.75
C ARG A 36 2.86 -11.84 -3.27
N ALA A 37 3.76 -12.58 -3.91
CA ALA A 37 3.82 -12.67 -5.37
C ALA A 37 2.53 -13.22 -5.95
N ARG A 38 1.97 -14.27 -5.34
CA ARG A 38 0.68 -14.86 -5.73
C ARG A 38 -0.47 -13.85 -5.59
N HIS A 39 -0.54 -13.15 -4.46
CA HIS A 39 -1.58 -12.14 -4.24
C HIS A 39 -1.54 -11.01 -5.28
N ILE A 40 -0.33 -10.55 -5.65
CA ILE A 40 -0.17 -9.55 -6.72
C ILE A 40 -0.61 -10.11 -8.06
N GLN A 41 -0.27 -11.36 -8.38
CA GLN A 41 -0.72 -12.00 -9.62
C GLN A 41 -2.24 -12.11 -9.70
N GLU A 42 -2.89 -12.51 -8.60
CA GLU A 42 -4.35 -12.57 -8.50
C GLU A 42 -5.00 -11.19 -8.70
N MET A 43 -4.45 -10.15 -8.07
CA MET A 43 -4.90 -8.78 -8.26
C MET A 43 -4.77 -8.30 -9.71
N LEU A 44 -3.62 -8.57 -10.34
CA LEU A 44 -3.39 -8.17 -11.73
C LEU A 44 -4.27 -8.97 -12.70
N ALA A 45 -4.50 -10.25 -12.44
CA ALA A 45 -5.40 -11.08 -13.25
C ALA A 45 -6.87 -10.63 -13.14
N ALA A 46 -7.28 -10.12 -11.98
CA ALA A 46 -8.60 -9.56 -11.78
C ALA A 46 -8.79 -8.14 -12.35
N THR A 47 -7.71 -7.53 -12.84
CA THR A 47 -7.73 -6.17 -13.39
C THR A 47 -8.08 -6.22 -14.87
N PRO A 48 -9.13 -5.51 -15.34
CA PRO A 48 -9.56 -5.55 -16.76
C PRO A 48 -8.49 -5.09 -17.74
N ARG A 49 -7.55 -4.25 -17.29
CA ARG A 49 -6.43 -3.73 -18.07
C ARG A 49 -5.13 -3.82 -17.28
N PRO A 50 -4.44 -4.97 -17.30
CA PRO A 50 -3.21 -5.18 -16.56
C PRO A 50 -2.05 -4.28 -17.04
N ASP A 51 -2.15 -3.73 -18.25
CA ASP A 51 -1.25 -2.72 -18.81
C ASP A 51 -1.44 -1.31 -18.19
N ARG A 52 -2.57 -1.06 -17.56
CA ARG A 52 -2.96 0.25 -17.00
C ARG A 52 -3.37 0.15 -15.52
N VAL A 53 -2.45 -0.26 -14.68
CA VAL A 53 -2.71 -0.32 -13.23
C VAL A 53 -2.58 1.07 -12.62
N TRP A 54 -3.57 1.44 -11.82
CA TRP A 54 -3.58 2.68 -11.06
C TRP A 54 -3.49 2.42 -9.56
N VAL A 55 -2.63 3.15 -8.89
CA VAL A 55 -2.53 3.18 -7.42
C VAL A 55 -3.14 4.47 -6.90
N PHE A 56 -4.11 4.36 -6.00
CA PHE A 56 -4.76 5.51 -5.41
C PHE A 56 -4.10 5.90 -4.08
N GLY A 57 -3.56 7.10 -4.02
CA GLY A 57 -2.99 7.70 -2.82
C GLY A 57 -4.00 8.61 -2.13
N PHE A 58 -4.32 8.30 -0.88
CA PHE A 58 -5.26 9.09 -0.06
C PHE A 58 -4.62 9.66 1.22
N GLY A 59 -3.37 9.33 1.48
CA GLY A 59 -2.57 9.78 2.63
C GLY A 59 -1.17 10.19 2.20
N SER A 60 -0.13 9.67 2.85
CA SER A 60 1.27 10.03 2.58
C SER A 60 1.71 9.82 1.12
N LEU A 61 1.09 8.90 0.40
CA LEU A 61 1.34 8.69 -1.03
C LEU A 61 0.98 9.88 -1.90
N ILE A 62 0.18 10.84 -1.42
CA ILE A 62 -0.15 12.05 -2.18
C ILE A 62 1.10 12.90 -2.45
N TRP A 63 2.02 12.95 -1.48
CA TRP A 63 3.25 13.76 -1.56
C TRP A 63 4.54 12.94 -1.58
N ASN A 64 4.49 11.67 -1.17
CA ASN A 64 5.63 10.76 -1.21
C ASN A 64 5.22 9.39 -1.79
N PRO A 65 5.09 9.26 -3.12
CA PRO A 65 4.63 8.02 -3.76
C PRO A 65 5.64 6.88 -3.67
N ALA A 66 6.87 7.07 -3.25
CA ALA A 66 7.92 6.05 -3.07
C ALA A 66 8.08 5.01 -4.20
N PHE A 67 7.43 5.20 -5.35
CA PHE A 67 7.46 4.35 -6.54
C PHE A 67 7.48 5.17 -7.83
N HIS A 68 7.99 4.57 -8.91
CA HIS A 68 7.91 5.17 -10.23
C HIS A 68 6.50 5.09 -10.80
N HIS A 69 6.03 6.19 -11.33
CA HIS A 69 4.76 6.29 -12.03
C HIS A 69 4.96 7.01 -13.37
N VAL A 70 4.16 6.67 -14.34
CA VAL A 70 4.18 7.27 -15.69
C VAL A 70 3.15 8.39 -15.85
N GLU A 71 2.20 8.43 -14.94
CA GLU A 71 1.13 9.44 -14.94
C GLU A 71 0.63 9.68 -13.51
N ARG A 72 0.23 10.92 -13.23
CA ARG A 72 -0.34 11.35 -11.96
C ARG A 72 -1.57 12.21 -12.24
N ARG A 73 -2.70 11.90 -11.59
CA ARG A 73 -3.96 12.66 -11.71
C ARG A 73 -4.60 12.85 -10.33
N THR A 74 -5.29 13.97 -10.14
CA THR A 74 -6.26 14.06 -9.05
C THR A 74 -7.40 13.09 -9.32
N ALA A 75 -7.91 12.47 -8.26
CA ALA A 75 -8.89 11.41 -8.38
C ALA A 75 -9.90 11.46 -7.22
N LEU A 76 -11.11 11.03 -7.51
CA LEU A 76 -12.18 10.83 -6.53
C LEU A 76 -12.57 9.35 -6.54
N VAL A 77 -12.46 8.69 -5.39
CA VAL A 77 -13.01 7.36 -5.17
C VAL A 77 -14.35 7.49 -4.47
N ARG A 78 -15.39 6.88 -5.03
CA ARG A 78 -16.73 6.83 -4.45
C ARG A 78 -16.95 5.50 -3.71
N GLY A 79 -17.78 5.51 -2.68
CA GLY A 79 -18.04 4.34 -1.85
C GLY A 79 -17.01 4.10 -0.74
N TYR A 80 -16.03 4.99 -0.59
CA TYR A 80 -15.03 4.95 0.47
C TYR A 80 -14.69 6.35 0.96
N HIS A 81 -14.44 6.49 2.25
CA HIS A 81 -13.96 7.73 2.87
C HIS A 81 -12.73 7.46 3.73
N ARG A 82 -11.96 8.51 4.03
CA ARG A 82 -10.78 8.42 4.91
C ARG A 82 -11.21 8.43 6.37
N GLN A 83 -10.66 7.50 7.14
CA GLN A 83 -10.87 7.45 8.58
C GLN A 83 -9.61 6.93 9.28
N PHE A 84 -9.33 7.43 10.47
CA PHE A 84 -8.34 6.84 11.37
C PHE A 84 -8.97 5.64 12.07
N CYS A 85 -8.84 4.46 11.49
CA CYS A 85 -9.52 3.24 11.94
C CYS A 85 -8.61 2.01 11.99
N LEU A 86 -7.37 2.10 11.52
CA LEU A 86 -6.44 0.97 11.49
C LEU A 86 -5.40 1.07 12.60
N TRP A 87 -5.41 0.13 13.53
CA TRP A 87 -4.40 0.04 14.57
C TRP A 87 -3.09 -0.55 14.03
N SER A 88 -1.99 0.14 14.28
CA SER A 88 -0.65 -0.28 13.89
C SER A 88 0.23 -0.49 15.12
N LYS A 89 0.83 -1.66 15.19
CA LYS A 89 1.83 -2.03 16.22
C LYS A 89 3.26 -1.85 15.72
N ALA A 90 3.43 -1.41 14.47
CA ALA A 90 4.74 -1.16 13.86
C ALA A 90 4.73 0.14 13.05
N GLY A 91 5.85 0.84 13.02
CA GLY A 91 6.07 2.06 12.25
C GLY A 91 5.36 3.30 12.82
N ARG A 92 4.07 3.24 13.09
CA ARG A 92 3.26 4.31 13.71
C ARG A 92 2.84 4.03 15.14
N GLY A 93 3.34 2.95 15.73
CA GLY A 93 3.10 2.53 17.09
C GLY A 93 4.03 1.40 17.49
N SER A 94 3.83 0.86 18.67
CA SER A 94 4.51 -0.32 19.18
C SER A 94 3.46 -1.35 19.68
N PRO A 95 3.86 -2.59 19.98
CA PRO A 95 2.95 -3.56 20.60
C PRO A 95 2.32 -3.05 21.90
N GLN A 96 3.08 -2.27 22.70
CA GLN A 96 2.66 -1.72 23.99
C GLN A 96 1.83 -0.43 23.85
N SER A 97 2.07 0.32 22.75
CA SER A 97 1.36 1.57 22.45
C SER A 97 1.02 1.62 20.96
N PRO A 98 -0.04 0.94 20.52
CA PRO A 98 -0.46 0.92 19.14
C PRO A 98 -0.83 2.32 18.64
N GLY A 99 -0.37 2.67 17.44
CA GLY A 99 -0.73 3.91 16.79
C GLY A 99 -1.96 3.74 15.89
N LEU A 100 -2.71 4.80 15.72
CA LEU A 100 -3.87 4.82 14.83
C LEU A 100 -3.45 5.32 13.45
N MET A 101 -3.83 4.59 12.40
CA MET A 101 -3.50 4.89 11.03
C MET A 101 -4.73 5.21 10.19
N LEU A 102 -4.51 6.08 9.21
CA LEU A 102 -5.49 6.42 8.20
C LEU A 102 -5.73 5.25 7.26
N ALA A 103 -6.99 4.89 7.05
CA ALA A 103 -7.42 3.88 6.09
C ALA A 103 -8.67 4.34 5.32
N LEU A 104 -9.11 3.53 4.38
CA LEU A 104 -10.38 3.74 3.67
C LEU A 104 -11.45 2.83 4.26
N GLU A 105 -12.50 3.45 4.77
CA GLU A 105 -13.72 2.79 5.23
C GLU A 105 -14.82 2.89 4.19
N ARG A 106 -15.76 1.94 4.19
CA ARG A 106 -16.91 1.94 3.27
C ARG A 106 -17.84 3.12 3.52
N GLY A 107 -18.39 3.66 2.44
CA GLY A 107 -19.32 4.79 2.44
C GLY A 107 -18.64 6.12 2.07
N GLY A 108 -19.44 7.07 1.60
CA GLY A 108 -18.97 8.40 1.22
C GLY A 108 -18.08 8.44 -0.01
N SER A 109 -17.13 9.37 -0.01
CA SER A 109 -16.14 9.55 -1.08
C SER A 109 -14.82 10.06 -0.54
N CYS A 110 -13.74 9.85 -1.29
CA CYS A 110 -12.39 10.25 -0.92
C CYS A 110 -11.67 10.91 -2.11
N HIS A 111 -11.27 12.16 -1.93
CA HIS A 111 -10.34 12.82 -2.84
C HIS A 111 -8.91 12.37 -2.58
N GLY A 112 -8.14 12.17 -3.65
CA GLY A 112 -6.76 11.75 -3.57
C GLY A 112 -6.03 11.92 -4.89
N VAL A 113 -4.98 11.14 -5.07
CA VAL A 113 -4.17 11.13 -6.30
C VAL A 113 -4.09 9.72 -6.84
N ALA A 114 -4.37 9.55 -8.12
CA ALA A 114 -4.17 8.30 -8.84
C ALA A 114 -2.84 8.35 -9.60
N TYR A 115 -2.04 7.29 -9.45
CA TYR A 115 -0.76 7.10 -10.12
C TYR A 115 -0.85 5.91 -11.06
N ARG A 116 -0.59 6.12 -12.35
CA ARG A 116 -0.45 5.02 -13.30
C ARG A 116 0.95 4.44 -13.22
N ILE A 117 1.03 3.13 -13.04
CA ILE A 117 2.27 2.40 -12.85
C ILE A 117 2.45 1.34 -13.93
N GLU A 118 3.70 0.98 -14.21
CA GLU A 118 4.05 -0.13 -15.11
C GLU A 118 4.10 -1.44 -14.29
N ALA A 119 2.99 -2.17 -14.29
CA ALA A 119 2.87 -3.42 -13.52
C ALA A 119 3.81 -4.54 -13.99
N ALA A 120 4.35 -4.45 -15.22
CA ALA A 120 5.32 -5.40 -15.76
C ALA A 120 6.68 -5.37 -15.02
N LYS A 121 7.07 -4.23 -14.44
CA LYS A 121 8.34 -4.10 -13.73
C LYS A 121 8.32 -4.81 -12.37
N ALA A 122 9.26 -5.68 -12.12
CA ALA A 122 9.40 -6.42 -10.85
C ALA A 122 9.53 -5.49 -9.63
N SER A 123 10.23 -4.36 -9.77
CA SER A 123 10.34 -3.34 -8.73
C SER A 123 8.99 -2.72 -8.35
N THR A 124 8.11 -2.49 -9.34
CA THR A 124 6.77 -1.97 -9.13
C THR A 124 5.90 -2.98 -8.38
N ARG A 125 5.97 -4.26 -8.73
CA ARG A 125 5.26 -5.34 -8.02
C ARG A 125 5.68 -5.41 -6.56
N LYS A 126 6.98 -5.30 -6.27
CA LYS A 126 7.49 -5.32 -4.89
C LYS A 126 6.95 -4.14 -4.07
N ILE A 127 6.82 -2.96 -4.66
CA ILE A 127 6.28 -1.77 -4.00
C ILE A 127 4.77 -1.89 -3.76
N ILE A 128 4.01 -2.39 -4.73
CA ILE A 128 2.58 -2.68 -4.58
C ILE A 128 2.37 -3.63 -3.40
N SER A 129 3.18 -4.70 -3.30
CA SER A 129 3.08 -5.66 -2.20
C SER A 129 3.37 -5.06 -0.83
N TYR A 130 4.10 -3.97 -0.78
CA TYR A 130 4.38 -3.28 0.47
C TYR A 130 3.23 -2.37 0.91
N SER A 131 2.52 -1.78 -0.05
CA SER A 131 1.30 -1.02 0.22
C SER A 131 0.09 -1.93 0.53
N ASP A 132 0.15 -3.21 0.17
CA ASP A 132 -0.88 -4.22 0.42
C ASP A 132 -0.93 -4.78 1.86
N ASN A 133 -0.13 -4.27 2.78
CA ASN A 133 -0.46 -4.42 4.21
C ASN A 133 -1.80 -3.76 4.56
N PHE A 134 -2.35 -2.97 3.64
CA PHE A 134 -3.72 -2.48 3.64
C PHE A 134 -4.54 -3.39 2.72
N ARG A 135 -5.44 -4.18 3.29
CA ARG A 135 -6.41 -4.98 2.53
C ARG A 135 -7.25 -4.05 1.67
N TYR A 136 -6.82 -3.81 0.43
CA TYR A 136 -7.69 -3.25 -0.60
C TYR A 136 -8.67 -4.34 -1.04
N ASN A 137 -9.78 -4.47 -0.32
CA ASN A 137 -10.92 -5.19 -0.83
C ASN A 137 -11.43 -4.41 -2.05
N ARG A 138 -11.18 -4.98 -3.24
CA ARG A 138 -11.81 -4.65 -4.53
C ARG A 138 -12.20 -3.17 -4.70
N LEU A 139 -11.29 -2.38 -5.22
CA LEU A 139 -11.70 -1.20 -5.96
C LEU A 139 -12.42 -1.68 -7.22
N THR A 140 -13.73 -1.46 -7.31
CA THR A 140 -14.47 -1.67 -8.55
C THR A 140 -13.89 -0.79 -9.64
N PRO A 141 -13.81 -1.30 -10.90
CA PRO A 141 -13.27 -0.53 -12.02
C PRO A 141 -14.04 0.78 -12.21
N TRP A 142 -13.33 1.82 -12.53
CA TRP A 142 -13.87 3.10 -12.93
C TRP A 142 -14.75 2.92 -14.18
N SER A 143 -16.06 3.09 -14.05
CA SER A 143 -16.91 3.48 -15.17
C SER A 143 -16.81 5.00 -15.33
N HIS A 144 -16.40 5.44 -16.53
CA HIS A 144 -16.45 6.83 -16.96
C HIS A 144 -17.88 7.36 -16.96
#